data_9ab4151abf3fd5ff04ff71254a41c495
#
_entry.id   9ab4151abf3fd5ff04ff71254a41c495
#
_cell.length_a   1.000
_cell.length_b   1.000
_cell.length_c   1.000
_cell.angle_alpha   90.00
_cell.angle_beta   90.00
_cell.angle_gamma   90.00
#
_symmetry.space_group_name_H-M   'P 1'
#
loop_
_entity.id
_entity.type
_entity.pdbx_description
1 polymer ?
#
loop_
_entity_poly.entity_id
_entity_poly.type
_entity_poly.pdbx_seq_one_letter_code
_entity_poly.pdbx_strand_id
1 'polypeptide(L)'
;MPRALIGHREWKQPRVRAGFGLATALVLLGAAATLLPFVWMILTSLRPAEDLFQFPARWLPSRWDFSAYEQALGRLPLDRYFLNTLLVAAATVLGQLALGAPAAWALARLKPRFGALWSLLFAATLMVPLEVLVVPLYLQLRAFPLGTQGQGLNLLDTLPALVLPGLASAFNVFVLRGFFSRLPQELMDSARLDGCSEAGVFFRFGLPLSRPILTMLGIFGFIAAWNAFFWPLVALTDPSRYTLMLGVQKMLETGEPWNVVMAAVTLATLPSLAVFLALQRWISRGLALTGAYQ
;
A
#
# COMPACT_ATOMS: atom_id res chain seq x y z
N MET A 1 6.48 -23.43 -20.46
CA MET A 1 5.83 -24.40 -19.55
C MET A 1 6.50 -24.27 -18.19
N PRO A 2 5.81 -24.04 -17.09
CA PRO A 2 6.45 -24.02 -15.77
C PRO A 2 7.02 -25.42 -15.50
N ARG A 3 8.32 -25.50 -15.21
CA ARG A 3 8.95 -26.73 -14.73
C ARG A 3 8.25 -27.14 -13.45
N ALA A 4 7.60 -28.31 -13.45
CA ALA A 4 7.04 -28.88 -12.23
C ALA A 4 8.19 -29.06 -11.23
N LEU A 5 8.05 -28.49 -10.03
CA LEU A 5 9.06 -28.57 -8.95
C LEU A 5 9.38 -30.02 -8.54
N ILE A 6 8.49 -30.95 -8.89
CA ILE A 6 8.62 -32.38 -8.60
C ILE A 6 8.41 -33.15 -9.90
N GLY A 7 9.38 -33.98 -10.29
CA GLY A 7 9.30 -34.81 -11.47
C GLY A 7 8.24 -35.93 -11.34
N HIS A 8 7.66 -36.36 -12.47
CA HIS A 8 6.59 -37.38 -12.48
C HIS A 8 7.01 -38.73 -11.84
N ARG A 9 8.32 -39.04 -11.81
CA ARG A 9 8.89 -40.22 -11.12
C ARG A 9 8.96 -40.01 -9.58
N GLU A 10 9.25 -38.80 -9.11
CA GLU A 10 9.34 -38.46 -7.69
C GLU A 10 7.97 -38.46 -7.03
N TRP A 11 6.90 -38.09 -7.75
CA TRP A 11 5.53 -38.17 -7.28
C TRP A 11 5.07 -39.61 -6.90
N LYS A 12 5.73 -40.66 -7.42
CA LYS A 12 5.42 -42.06 -7.07
C LYS A 12 6.00 -42.46 -5.70
N GLN A 13 6.90 -41.69 -5.12
CA GLN A 13 7.50 -41.99 -3.83
C GLN A 13 6.56 -41.58 -2.68
N PRO A 14 6.20 -42.50 -1.74
CA PRO A 14 5.28 -42.18 -0.68
C PRO A 14 5.77 -41.06 0.26
N ARG A 15 7.11 -40.97 0.46
CA ARG A 15 7.74 -39.90 1.24
C ARG A 15 7.54 -38.52 0.62
N VAL A 16 7.65 -38.38 -0.72
CA VAL A 16 7.44 -37.13 -1.44
C VAL A 16 5.97 -36.69 -1.36
N ARG A 17 5.04 -37.64 -1.51
CA ARG A 17 3.60 -37.37 -1.37
C ARG A 17 3.24 -36.95 0.06
N ALA A 18 3.80 -37.62 1.07
CA ALA A 18 3.59 -37.25 2.48
C ALA A 18 4.18 -35.85 2.79
N GLY A 19 5.40 -35.55 2.31
CA GLY A 19 6.02 -34.24 2.46
C GLY A 19 5.23 -33.11 1.79
N PHE A 20 4.73 -33.34 0.56
CA PHE A 20 3.88 -32.41 -0.14
C PHE A 20 2.52 -32.22 0.56
N GLY A 21 1.91 -33.32 1.05
CA GLY A 21 0.69 -33.27 1.83
C GLY A 21 0.85 -32.46 3.12
N LEU A 22 1.94 -32.66 3.84
CA LEU A 22 2.27 -31.88 5.04
C LEU A 22 2.50 -30.40 4.71
N ALA A 23 3.28 -30.09 3.68
CA ALA A 23 3.51 -28.72 3.24
C ALA A 23 2.20 -28.02 2.85
N THR A 24 1.33 -28.71 2.08
CA THR A 24 0.01 -28.19 1.70
C THR A 24 -0.87 -27.96 2.93
N ALA A 25 -0.88 -28.91 3.89
CA ALA A 25 -1.64 -28.76 5.14
C ALA A 25 -1.15 -27.55 5.95
N LEU A 26 0.16 -27.35 6.07
CA LEU A 26 0.74 -26.19 6.76
C LEU A 26 0.36 -24.87 6.07
N VAL A 27 0.39 -24.81 4.74
CA VAL A 27 -0.04 -23.63 3.97
C VAL A 27 -1.53 -23.36 4.19
N LEU A 28 -2.37 -24.38 4.16
CA LEU A 28 -3.81 -24.23 4.38
C LEU A 28 -4.13 -23.78 5.82
N LEU A 29 -3.44 -24.34 6.81
CA LEU A 29 -3.57 -23.93 8.20
C LEU A 29 -3.13 -22.48 8.40
N GLY A 30 -2.00 -22.08 7.81
CA GLY A 30 -1.54 -20.69 7.83
C GLY A 30 -2.54 -19.74 7.16
N ALA A 31 -3.09 -20.12 6.03
CA ALA A 31 -4.13 -19.34 5.33
C ALA A 31 -5.40 -19.22 6.19
N ALA A 32 -5.87 -20.32 6.79
CA ALA A 32 -7.03 -20.31 7.68
C ALA A 32 -6.80 -19.41 8.91
N ALA A 33 -5.64 -19.51 9.55
CA ALA A 33 -5.28 -18.66 10.68
C ALA A 33 -5.22 -17.17 10.31
N THR A 34 -4.73 -16.85 9.12
CA THR A 34 -4.68 -15.46 8.61
C THR A 34 -6.07 -14.91 8.27
N LEU A 35 -6.99 -15.77 7.80
CA LEU A 35 -8.36 -15.36 7.46
C LEU A 35 -9.28 -15.28 8.68
N LEU A 36 -8.95 -15.98 9.77
CA LEU A 36 -9.78 -16.03 10.97
C LEU A 36 -10.20 -14.66 11.52
N PRO A 37 -9.30 -13.67 11.70
CA PRO A 37 -9.68 -12.35 12.20
C PRO A 37 -10.65 -11.62 11.24
N PHE A 38 -10.51 -11.80 9.94
CA PHE A 38 -11.42 -11.19 8.96
C PHE A 38 -12.82 -11.84 9.01
N VAL A 39 -12.86 -13.17 9.14
CA VAL A 39 -14.12 -13.90 9.34
C VAL A 39 -14.80 -13.46 10.63
N TRP A 40 -14.03 -13.33 11.73
CA TRP A 40 -14.56 -12.83 13.00
C TRP A 40 -15.09 -11.40 12.89
N MET A 41 -14.38 -10.50 12.22
CA MET A 41 -14.79 -9.12 11.95
C MET A 41 -16.14 -9.08 11.22
N ILE A 42 -16.27 -9.84 10.12
CA ILE A 42 -17.50 -9.92 9.33
C ILE A 42 -18.64 -10.53 10.16
N LEU A 43 -18.40 -11.62 10.87
CA LEU A 43 -19.42 -12.24 11.73
C LEU A 43 -19.87 -11.30 12.84
N THR A 44 -18.94 -10.55 13.43
CA THR A 44 -19.23 -9.56 14.49
C THR A 44 -20.06 -8.40 13.96
N SER A 45 -19.79 -7.93 12.73
CA SER A 45 -20.56 -6.85 12.10
C SER A 45 -22.01 -7.25 11.76
N LEU A 46 -22.28 -8.55 11.67
CA LEU A 46 -23.59 -9.12 11.35
C LEU A 46 -24.34 -9.63 12.59
N ARG A 47 -23.83 -9.36 13.80
CA ARG A 47 -24.45 -9.73 15.06
C ARG A 47 -25.31 -8.60 15.62
N PRO A 48 -26.45 -8.91 16.25
CA PRO A 48 -27.13 -7.99 17.15
C PRO A 48 -26.19 -7.53 18.27
N ALA A 49 -26.35 -6.29 18.72
CA ALA A 49 -25.52 -5.73 19.79
C ALA A 49 -25.60 -6.55 21.10
N GLU A 50 -26.74 -7.16 21.38
CA GLU A 50 -26.99 -8.03 22.51
C GLU A 50 -26.17 -9.32 22.55
N ASP A 51 -25.73 -9.80 21.35
CA ASP A 51 -24.93 -11.04 21.24
C ASP A 51 -23.43 -10.82 21.48
N LEU A 52 -22.95 -9.57 21.47
CA LEU A 52 -21.50 -9.26 21.39
C LEU A 52 -20.74 -9.70 22.65
N PHE A 53 -21.36 -9.55 23.83
CA PHE A 53 -20.73 -9.77 25.12
C PHE A 53 -21.38 -10.91 25.91
N GLN A 54 -22.13 -11.79 25.22
CA GLN A 54 -22.72 -12.97 25.87
C GLN A 54 -21.65 -14.02 26.21
N PHE A 55 -21.81 -14.62 27.38
CA PHE A 55 -21.00 -15.76 27.79
C PHE A 55 -21.88 -17.03 27.95
N PRO A 56 -21.51 -18.17 27.36
CA PRO A 56 -20.32 -18.42 26.54
C PRO A 56 -20.40 -17.76 25.16
N ALA A 57 -19.24 -17.31 24.65
CA ALA A 57 -19.16 -16.64 23.35
C ALA A 57 -19.62 -17.58 22.21
N ARG A 58 -20.58 -17.12 21.41
CA ARG A 58 -21.06 -17.85 20.24
C ARG A 58 -20.26 -17.42 19.02
N TRP A 59 -19.86 -18.38 18.18
CA TRP A 59 -19.17 -18.10 16.92
C TRP A 59 -20.11 -17.54 15.84
N LEU A 60 -21.34 -18.04 15.79
CA LEU A 60 -22.34 -17.60 14.83
C LEU A 60 -23.33 -16.62 15.48
N PRO A 61 -23.87 -15.63 14.74
CA PRO A 61 -24.91 -14.74 15.22
C PRO A 61 -26.19 -15.53 15.57
N SER A 62 -26.93 -15.08 16.58
CA SER A 62 -28.26 -15.63 16.90
C SER A 62 -29.28 -15.37 15.79
N ARG A 63 -29.14 -14.20 15.15
CA ARG A 63 -29.83 -13.80 13.92
C ARG A 63 -28.88 -12.95 13.07
N TRP A 64 -29.05 -12.97 11.75
CA TRP A 64 -28.31 -12.10 10.85
C TRP A 64 -28.92 -10.70 10.89
N ASP A 65 -28.12 -9.75 11.36
CA ASP A 65 -28.53 -8.35 11.55
C ASP A 65 -27.67 -7.41 10.72
N PHE A 66 -28.25 -6.77 9.72
CA PHE A 66 -27.57 -5.80 8.85
C PHE A 66 -27.70 -4.37 9.32
N SER A 67 -28.43 -4.10 10.41
CA SER A 67 -28.64 -2.75 10.94
C SER A 67 -27.36 -2.03 11.33
N ALA A 68 -26.31 -2.78 11.69
CA ALA A 68 -24.99 -2.22 11.96
C ALA A 68 -24.37 -1.51 10.75
N TYR A 69 -24.60 -2.04 9.53
CA TYR A 69 -24.14 -1.38 8.30
C TYR A 69 -24.94 -0.12 7.98
N GLU A 70 -26.26 -0.14 8.18
CA GLU A 70 -27.11 1.05 8.02
C GLU A 70 -26.70 2.14 9.01
N GLN A 71 -26.43 1.77 10.27
CA GLN A 71 -25.96 2.70 11.28
C GLN A 71 -24.57 3.26 10.95
N ALA A 72 -23.61 2.41 10.50
CA ALA A 72 -22.29 2.86 10.09
C ALA A 72 -22.36 3.87 8.94
N LEU A 73 -23.21 3.61 7.93
CA LEU A 73 -23.41 4.51 6.79
C LEU A 73 -24.15 5.79 7.17
N GLY A 74 -25.06 5.74 8.15
CA GLY A 74 -25.84 6.90 8.59
C GLY A 74 -25.10 7.82 9.58
N ARG A 75 -24.16 7.30 10.36
CA ARG A 75 -23.44 8.05 11.41
C ARG A 75 -22.17 8.72 10.94
N LEU A 76 -21.51 8.17 9.94
CA LEU A 76 -20.33 8.75 9.32
C LEU A 76 -20.63 9.16 7.88
N PRO A 77 -20.09 10.28 7.40
CA PRO A 77 -20.07 10.61 5.97
C PRO A 77 -19.04 9.72 5.25
N LEU A 78 -19.30 8.38 5.24
CA LEU A 78 -18.36 7.38 4.71
C LEU A 78 -18.06 7.60 3.23
N ASP A 79 -19.02 8.11 2.47
CA ASP A 79 -18.85 8.52 1.07
C ASP A 79 -17.75 9.58 0.93
N ARG A 80 -17.77 10.59 1.78
CA ARG A 80 -16.77 11.66 1.81
C ARG A 80 -15.41 11.15 2.28
N TYR A 81 -15.38 10.35 3.37
CA TYR A 81 -14.14 9.77 3.88
C TYR A 81 -13.51 8.80 2.87
N PHE A 82 -14.33 8.03 2.17
CA PHE A 82 -13.90 7.19 1.06
C PHE A 82 -13.27 8.02 -0.05
N LEU A 83 -13.93 9.10 -0.49
CA LEU A 83 -13.42 9.98 -1.54
C LEU A 83 -12.11 10.66 -1.11
N ASN A 84 -12.03 11.18 0.12
CA ASN A 84 -10.81 11.78 0.67
C ASN A 84 -9.66 10.76 0.63
N THR A 85 -9.90 9.53 1.10
CA THR A 85 -8.89 8.46 1.11
C THR A 85 -8.45 8.09 -0.30
N LEU A 86 -9.42 7.97 -1.23
CA LEU A 86 -9.13 7.66 -2.63
C LEU A 86 -8.26 8.74 -3.29
N LEU A 87 -8.60 10.00 -3.07
CA LEU A 87 -7.84 11.14 -3.59
C LEU A 87 -6.43 11.18 -3.02
N VAL A 88 -6.28 11.01 -1.69
CA VAL A 88 -4.97 10.96 -1.03
C VAL A 88 -4.15 9.78 -1.54
N ALA A 89 -4.73 8.59 -1.58
CA ALA A 89 -4.02 7.38 -2.03
C ALA A 89 -3.60 7.50 -3.51
N ALA A 90 -4.50 7.95 -4.38
CA ALA A 90 -4.20 8.14 -5.80
C ALA A 90 -3.12 9.21 -6.02
N ALA A 91 -3.25 10.38 -5.37
CA ALA A 91 -2.27 11.46 -5.48
C ALA A 91 -0.89 11.05 -4.95
N THR A 92 -0.84 10.34 -3.81
CA THR A 92 0.40 9.84 -3.23
C THR A 92 1.08 8.84 -4.18
N VAL A 93 0.35 7.85 -4.69
CA VAL A 93 0.90 6.84 -5.60
C VAL A 93 1.40 7.47 -6.90
N LEU A 94 0.58 8.31 -7.53
CA LEU A 94 0.95 8.98 -8.77
C LEU A 94 2.18 9.88 -8.58
N GLY A 95 2.21 10.64 -7.49
CA GLY A 95 3.36 11.49 -7.15
C GLY A 95 4.62 10.68 -6.85
N GLN A 96 4.52 9.59 -6.08
CA GLN A 96 5.64 8.70 -5.80
C GLN A 96 6.24 8.09 -7.07
N LEU A 97 5.39 7.61 -7.99
CA LEU A 97 5.86 7.03 -9.24
C LEU A 97 6.40 8.10 -10.20
N ALA A 98 5.75 9.26 -10.27
CA ALA A 98 6.18 10.38 -11.11
C ALA A 98 7.54 10.96 -10.69
N LEU A 99 7.84 11.00 -9.40
CA LEU A 99 9.13 11.47 -8.87
C LEU A 99 10.15 10.35 -8.77
N GLY A 100 9.72 9.16 -8.32
CA GLY A 100 10.59 8.02 -8.07
C GLY A 100 11.17 7.39 -9.35
N ALA A 101 10.39 7.28 -10.42
CA ALA A 101 10.86 6.64 -11.64
C ALA A 101 11.96 7.45 -12.36
N PRO A 102 11.84 8.77 -12.57
CA PRO A 102 12.93 9.56 -13.13
C PRO A 102 14.18 9.59 -12.23
N ALA A 103 13.99 9.71 -10.90
CA ALA A 103 15.11 9.68 -9.95
C ALA A 103 15.87 8.33 -10.00
N ALA A 104 15.14 7.24 -10.02
CA ALA A 104 15.70 5.90 -10.14
C ALA A 104 16.43 5.70 -11.49
N TRP A 105 15.84 6.20 -12.58
CA TRP A 105 16.46 6.17 -13.91
C TRP A 105 17.78 6.95 -13.94
N ALA A 106 17.78 8.16 -13.40
CA ALA A 106 18.98 8.98 -13.31
C ALA A 106 20.10 8.27 -12.54
N LEU A 107 19.80 7.69 -11.38
CA LEU A 107 20.77 6.96 -10.57
C LEU A 107 21.25 5.66 -11.22
N ALA A 108 20.40 4.98 -12.01
CA ALA A 108 20.74 3.72 -12.65
C ALA A 108 21.54 3.91 -13.96
N ARG A 109 21.12 4.86 -14.79
CA ARG A 109 21.55 5.00 -16.21
C ARG A 109 22.39 6.23 -16.49
N LEU A 110 22.04 7.38 -15.96
CA LEU A 110 22.80 8.62 -16.17
C LEU A 110 24.04 8.70 -15.28
N LYS A 111 24.08 7.94 -14.16
CA LYS A 111 25.21 7.82 -13.22
C LYS A 111 25.79 9.20 -12.85
N PRO A 112 25.00 10.08 -12.22
CA PRO A 112 25.44 11.43 -11.88
C PRO A 112 26.67 11.40 -10.98
N ARG A 113 27.50 12.46 -11.02
CA ARG A 113 28.81 12.56 -10.33
C ARG A 113 28.76 12.16 -8.85
N PHE A 114 27.66 12.47 -8.14
CA PHE A 114 27.45 12.11 -6.74
C PHE A 114 26.36 11.01 -6.56
N GLY A 115 26.16 10.12 -7.54
CA GLY A 115 25.12 9.12 -7.51
C GLY A 115 25.20 8.17 -6.31
N ALA A 116 26.41 7.85 -5.83
CA ALA A 116 26.59 7.05 -4.63
C ALA A 116 26.10 7.78 -3.37
N LEU A 117 26.43 9.08 -3.23
CA LEU A 117 25.99 9.92 -2.12
C LEU A 117 24.46 10.05 -2.11
N TRP A 118 23.82 10.34 -3.26
CA TRP A 118 22.37 10.39 -3.38
C TRP A 118 21.73 9.08 -2.98
N SER A 119 22.30 7.96 -3.44
CA SER A 119 21.80 6.63 -3.04
C SER A 119 21.92 6.40 -1.53
N LEU A 120 23.02 6.81 -0.92
CA LEU A 120 23.21 6.72 0.53
C LEU A 120 22.19 7.58 1.28
N LEU A 121 21.94 8.82 0.83
CA LEU A 121 20.93 9.70 1.42
C LEU A 121 19.53 9.09 1.33
N PHE A 122 19.13 8.54 0.18
CA PHE A 122 17.88 7.81 0.08
C PHE A 122 17.83 6.60 1.03
N ALA A 123 18.92 5.82 1.14
CA ALA A 123 18.99 4.70 2.07
C ALA A 123 18.83 5.16 3.52
N ALA A 124 19.46 6.26 3.90
CA ALA A 124 19.37 6.82 5.24
C ALA A 124 17.92 7.19 5.62
N THR A 125 17.12 7.70 4.65
CA THR A 125 15.70 8.02 4.93
C THR A 125 14.87 6.77 5.26
N LEU A 126 15.23 5.57 4.77
CA LEU A 126 14.53 4.34 5.11
C LEU A 126 14.76 3.88 6.55
N MET A 127 15.83 4.37 7.19
CA MET A 127 16.17 4.02 8.58
C MET A 127 15.46 4.90 9.60
N VAL A 128 14.89 6.03 9.15
CA VAL A 128 14.22 6.97 10.06
C VAL A 128 12.72 6.65 10.09
N PRO A 129 12.19 6.20 11.25
CA PRO A 129 10.74 5.94 11.37
C PRO A 129 9.95 7.24 11.30
N LEU A 130 8.74 7.17 10.74
CA LEU A 130 7.86 8.33 10.57
C LEU A 130 7.53 8.99 11.92
N GLU A 131 7.42 8.21 12.97
CA GLU A 131 7.08 8.66 14.33
C GLU A 131 8.09 9.69 14.86
N VAL A 132 9.37 9.55 14.51
CA VAL A 132 10.42 10.51 14.88
C VAL A 132 10.28 11.83 14.10
N LEU A 133 9.75 11.75 12.87
CA LEU A 133 9.60 12.89 11.98
C LEU A 133 8.28 13.65 12.18
N VAL A 134 7.37 13.17 13.02
CA VAL A 134 6.02 13.74 13.18
C VAL A 134 6.09 15.22 13.56
N VAL A 135 6.86 15.57 14.59
CA VAL A 135 6.95 16.95 15.05
C VAL A 135 7.57 17.87 14.01
N PRO A 136 8.75 17.53 13.41
CA PRO A 136 9.30 18.33 12.32
C PRO A 136 8.34 18.50 11.12
N LEU A 137 7.67 17.44 10.70
CA LEU A 137 6.72 17.47 9.59
C LEU A 137 5.51 18.35 9.91
N TYR A 138 4.97 18.24 11.12
CA TYR A 138 3.87 19.09 11.58
C TYR A 138 4.24 20.57 11.52
N LEU A 139 5.41 20.93 12.07
CA LEU A 139 5.88 22.32 12.08
C LEU A 139 6.15 22.83 10.65
N GLN A 140 6.73 21.98 9.80
CA GLN A 140 7.00 22.33 8.39
C GLN A 140 5.69 22.55 7.61
N LEU A 141 4.66 21.73 7.81
CA LEU A 141 3.39 21.90 7.10
C LEU A 141 2.52 23.02 7.68
N ARG A 142 2.72 23.37 8.95
CA ARG A 142 2.09 24.55 9.54
C ARG A 142 2.58 25.86 8.93
N ALA A 143 3.82 25.89 8.43
CA ALA A 143 4.44 27.06 7.81
C ALA A 143 5.23 26.64 6.55
N PHE A 144 4.52 26.01 5.59
CA PHE A 144 5.14 25.49 4.36
C PHE A 144 5.59 26.65 3.43
N PRO A 145 6.74 26.55 2.72
CA PRO A 145 7.67 25.41 2.67
C PRO A 145 8.78 25.41 3.74
N LEU A 146 9.03 26.50 4.43
CA LEU A 146 10.24 26.70 5.23
C LEU A 146 10.11 26.31 6.73
N GLY A 147 8.89 26.06 7.20
CA GLY A 147 8.67 25.69 8.62
C GLY A 147 8.92 26.83 9.62
N THR A 148 9.05 28.09 9.15
CA THR A 148 9.26 29.27 10.01
C THR A 148 7.93 29.89 10.41
N GLN A 149 7.76 30.17 11.69
CA GLN A 149 6.51 30.73 12.22
C GLN A 149 6.19 32.10 11.58
N GLY A 150 4.95 32.26 11.12
CA GLY A 150 4.44 33.50 10.55
C GLY A 150 4.79 33.76 9.07
N GLN A 151 5.55 32.90 8.45
CA GLN A 151 5.86 32.97 7.01
C GLN A 151 5.55 31.64 6.33
N GLY A 152 4.56 31.63 5.46
CA GLY A 152 4.20 30.45 4.68
C GLY A 152 2.71 30.06 4.77
N LEU A 153 2.34 29.05 4.01
CA LEU A 153 0.98 28.50 3.95
C LEU A 153 0.79 27.45 5.05
N ASN A 154 -0.27 27.57 5.83
CA ASN A 154 -0.69 26.47 6.71
C ASN A 154 -1.39 25.40 5.86
N LEU A 155 -0.73 24.29 5.68
CA LEU A 155 -1.26 23.12 4.96
C LEU A 155 -1.94 22.10 5.86
N LEU A 156 -1.84 22.25 7.19
CA LEU A 156 -2.57 21.36 8.12
C LEU A 156 -4.07 21.45 7.84
N ASP A 157 -4.80 20.41 8.19
CA ASP A 157 -6.22 20.28 7.85
C ASP A 157 -6.52 20.31 6.34
N THR A 158 -5.57 19.88 5.51
CA THR A 158 -5.80 19.76 4.06
C THR A 158 -5.36 18.39 3.55
N LEU A 159 -5.96 17.91 2.43
CA LEU A 159 -5.53 16.67 1.81
C LEU A 159 -4.06 16.73 1.30
N PRO A 160 -3.55 17.86 0.75
CA PRO A 160 -2.13 18.00 0.45
C PRO A 160 -1.18 17.74 1.61
N ALA A 161 -1.56 18.05 2.85
CA ALA A 161 -0.75 17.73 4.03
C ALA A 161 -0.51 16.22 4.20
N LEU A 162 -1.44 15.40 3.71
CA LEU A 162 -1.31 13.94 3.76
C LEU A 162 -0.46 13.40 2.61
N VAL A 163 -0.48 14.08 1.46
CA VAL A 163 0.20 13.63 0.23
C VAL A 163 1.68 14.02 0.23
N LEU A 164 1.99 15.29 0.53
CA LEU A 164 3.32 15.86 0.37
C LEU A 164 4.45 15.09 1.07
N PRO A 165 4.33 14.68 2.35
CA PRO A 165 5.38 13.94 3.02
C PRO A 165 5.68 12.58 2.38
N GLY A 166 4.66 11.98 1.77
CA GLY A 166 4.75 10.66 1.14
C GLY A 166 5.30 10.65 -0.28
N LEU A 167 5.48 11.79 -0.95
CA LEU A 167 5.84 11.85 -2.36
C LEU A 167 7.24 11.29 -2.65
N ALA A 168 8.21 11.53 -1.78
CA ALA A 168 9.59 11.07 -1.94
C ALA A 168 9.77 9.69 -1.29
N SER A 169 9.43 8.63 -2.00
CA SER A 169 9.62 7.25 -1.51
C SER A 169 10.99 6.71 -1.90
N ALA A 170 11.90 6.64 -0.93
CA ALA A 170 13.20 6.01 -1.13
C ALA A 170 13.08 4.54 -1.53
N PHE A 171 12.11 3.80 -0.98
CA PHE A 171 11.84 2.42 -1.34
C PHE A 171 11.55 2.27 -2.85
N ASN A 172 10.67 3.13 -3.40
CA ASN A 172 10.35 3.12 -4.82
C ASN A 172 11.58 3.42 -5.68
N VAL A 173 12.40 4.40 -5.26
CA VAL A 173 13.64 4.75 -5.97
C VAL A 173 14.61 3.56 -5.99
N PHE A 174 14.81 2.86 -4.87
CA PHE A 174 15.70 1.71 -4.82
C PHE A 174 15.24 0.54 -5.67
N VAL A 175 13.98 0.17 -5.56
CA VAL A 175 13.40 -0.96 -6.31
C VAL A 175 13.48 -0.67 -7.81
N LEU A 176 13.08 0.53 -8.24
CA LEU A 176 13.14 0.94 -9.64
C LEU A 176 14.57 1.08 -10.15
N ARG A 177 15.49 1.61 -9.35
CA ARG A 177 16.92 1.67 -9.71
C ARG A 177 17.47 0.26 -9.96
N GLY A 178 17.18 -0.69 -9.08
CA GLY A 178 17.58 -2.08 -9.25
C GLY A 178 17.03 -2.71 -10.53
N PHE A 179 15.78 -2.41 -10.88
CA PHE A 179 15.17 -2.86 -12.13
C PHE A 179 15.81 -2.19 -13.35
N PHE A 180 15.91 -0.88 -13.36
CA PHE A 180 16.51 -0.15 -14.48
C PHE A 180 17.96 -0.54 -14.75
N SER A 181 18.75 -0.84 -13.72
CA SER A 181 20.14 -1.28 -13.87
C SER A 181 20.28 -2.60 -14.63
N ARG A 182 19.24 -3.44 -14.63
CA ARG A 182 19.22 -4.76 -15.29
C ARG A 182 18.72 -4.73 -16.73
N LEU A 183 18.16 -3.61 -17.21
CA LEU A 183 17.72 -3.51 -18.60
C LEU A 183 18.93 -3.64 -19.54
N PRO A 184 18.80 -4.34 -20.70
CA PRO A 184 19.89 -4.49 -21.67
C PRO A 184 20.44 -3.14 -22.13
N GLN A 185 21.75 -2.95 -22.03
CA GLN A 185 22.40 -1.70 -22.45
C GLN A 185 22.29 -1.50 -23.97
N GLU A 186 22.38 -2.57 -24.73
CA GLU A 186 22.29 -2.60 -26.18
C GLU A 186 20.99 -1.96 -26.71
N LEU A 187 19.87 -2.21 -26.03
CA LEU A 187 18.58 -1.61 -26.37
C LEU A 187 18.60 -0.07 -26.22
N MET A 188 19.26 0.41 -25.16
CA MET A 188 19.37 1.84 -24.90
C MET A 188 20.32 2.53 -25.89
N ASP A 189 21.42 1.84 -26.24
CA ASP A 189 22.41 2.35 -27.18
C ASP A 189 21.87 2.39 -28.62
N SER A 190 21.11 1.37 -29.02
CA SER A 190 20.40 1.37 -30.31
C SER A 190 19.42 2.53 -30.42
N ALA A 191 18.64 2.78 -29.36
CA ALA A 191 17.70 3.91 -29.34
C ALA A 191 18.42 5.28 -29.43
N ARG A 192 19.64 5.41 -28.84
CA ARG A 192 20.46 6.62 -28.95
C ARG A 192 21.01 6.80 -30.36
N LEU A 193 21.45 5.71 -31.01
CA LEU A 193 21.90 5.73 -32.40
C LEU A 193 20.78 6.13 -33.36
N ASP A 194 19.53 5.75 -33.05
CA ASP A 194 18.33 6.18 -33.77
C ASP A 194 17.91 7.64 -33.46
N GLY A 195 18.72 8.39 -32.72
CA GLY A 195 18.50 9.81 -32.43
C GLY A 195 17.58 10.09 -31.24
N CYS A 196 17.24 9.10 -30.39
CA CYS A 196 16.47 9.35 -29.20
C CYS A 196 17.28 10.14 -28.15
N SER A 197 16.72 11.21 -27.62
CA SER A 197 17.25 11.88 -26.44
C SER A 197 17.17 11.00 -25.19
N GLU A 198 17.92 11.30 -24.13
CA GLU A 198 17.86 10.54 -22.86
C GLU A 198 16.45 10.48 -22.27
N ALA A 199 15.71 11.58 -22.32
CA ALA A 199 14.29 11.59 -21.95
C ALA A 199 13.47 10.69 -22.89
N GLY A 200 13.74 10.68 -24.18
CA GLY A 200 13.10 9.79 -25.15
C GLY A 200 13.34 8.33 -24.83
N VAL A 201 14.57 7.95 -24.51
CA VAL A 201 14.91 6.58 -24.07
C VAL A 201 14.16 6.20 -22.79
N PHE A 202 14.07 7.10 -21.81
CA PHE A 202 13.31 6.85 -20.59
C PHE A 202 11.81 6.63 -20.87
N PHE A 203 11.16 7.57 -21.58
CA PHE A 203 9.70 7.51 -21.76
C PHE A 203 9.26 6.44 -22.77
N ARG A 204 10.05 6.17 -23.82
CA ARG A 204 9.69 5.22 -24.88
C ARG A 204 10.09 3.78 -24.55
N PHE A 205 11.15 3.58 -23.78
CA PHE A 205 11.68 2.24 -23.47
C PHE A 205 11.72 1.95 -21.98
N GLY A 206 12.36 2.80 -21.17
CA GLY A 206 12.54 2.57 -19.74
C GLY A 206 11.22 2.41 -19.02
N LEU A 207 10.33 3.37 -19.16
CA LEU A 207 9.05 3.40 -18.47
C LEU A 207 8.10 2.27 -18.94
N PRO A 208 7.90 2.01 -20.23
CA PRO A 208 7.06 0.89 -20.71
C PRO A 208 7.57 -0.49 -20.28
N LEU A 209 8.87 -0.73 -20.32
CA LEU A 209 9.46 -1.98 -19.89
C LEU A 209 9.33 -2.20 -18.37
N SER A 210 9.24 -1.12 -17.60
CA SER A 210 9.08 -1.18 -16.15
C SER A 210 7.61 -1.25 -15.69
N ARG A 211 6.63 -1.31 -16.59
CA ARG A 211 5.20 -1.42 -16.23
C ARG A 211 4.88 -2.45 -15.15
N PRO A 212 5.42 -3.68 -15.19
CA PRO A 212 5.10 -4.67 -14.16
C PRO A 212 5.56 -4.25 -12.75
N ILE A 213 6.78 -3.70 -12.64
CA ILE A 213 7.32 -3.25 -11.37
C ILE A 213 6.64 -1.96 -10.88
N LEU A 214 6.33 -1.03 -11.79
CA LEU A 214 5.56 0.18 -11.48
C LEU A 214 4.17 -0.16 -10.96
N THR A 215 3.49 -1.13 -11.60
CA THR A 215 2.18 -1.59 -11.13
C THR A 215 2.29 -2.21 -9.74
N MET A 216 3.30 -3.03 -9.48
CA MET A 216 3.54 -3.62 -8.16
C MET A 216 3.75 -2.53 -7.09
N LEU A 217 4.61 -1.56 -7.36
CA LEU A 217 4.86 -0.44 -6.45
C LEU A 217 3.61 0.44 -6.25
N GLY A 218 2.83 0.64 -7.32
CA GLY A 218 1.56 1.36 -7.25
C GLY A 218 0.54 0.66 -6.34
N ILE A 219 0.43 -0.68 -6.42
CA ILE A 219 -0.45 -1.47 -5.56
C ILE A 219 -0.03 -1.33 -4.09
N PHE A 220 1.25 -1.53 -3.79
CA PHE A 220 1.75 -1.42 -2.42
C PHE A 220 1.62 0.00 -1.88
N GLY A 221 1.94 1.01 -2.69
CA GLY A 221 1.75 2.42 -2.34
C GLY A 221 0.29 2.76 -2.07
N PHE A 222 -0.64 2.24 -2.89
CA PHE A 222 -2.08 2.43 -2.69
C PHE A 222 -2.54 1.81 -1.37
N ILE A 223 -2.19 0.54 -1.12
CA ILE A 223 -2.57 -0.16 0.11
C ILE A 223 -2.01 0.56 1.34
N ALA A 224 -0.76 1.02 1.28
CA ALA A 224 -0.13 1.76 2.37
C ALA A 224 -0.83 3.10 2.63
N ALA A 225 -1.11 3.89 1.58
CA ALA A 225 -1.79 5.16 1.71
C ALA A 225 -3.27 5.02 2.12
N TRP A 226 -3.95 3.97 1.63
CA TRP A 226 -5.33 3.64 2.00
C TRP A 226 -5.48 3.34 3.48
N ASN A 227 -4.55 2.57 4.04
CA ASN A 227 -4.56 2.16 5.44
C ASN A 227 -3.82 3.15 6.36
N ALA A 228 -3.32 4.27 5.83
CA ALA A 228 -2.64 5.26 6.63
C ALA A 228 -3.58 5.86 7.68
N PHE A 229 -3.13 5.80 8.94
CA PHE A 229 -3.91 6.27 10.08
C PHE A 229 -3.17 7.32 10.92
N PHE A 230 -1.92 7.02 11.29
CA PHE A 230 -1.18 7.79 12.26
C PHE A 230 -0.94 9.24 11.81
N TRP A 231 -0.49 9.44 10.57
CA TRP A 231 -0.25 10.79 10.05
C TRP A 231 -1.55 11.59 9.84
N PRO A 232 -2.62 11.04 9.24
CA PRO A 232 -3.93 11.70 9.23
C PRO A 232 -4.44 12.11 10.59
N LEU A 233 -4.25 11.29 11.64
CA LEU A 233 -4.65 11.61 13.01
C LEU A 233 -3.97 12.87 13.55
N VAL A 234 -2.70 13.09 13.19
CA VAL A 234 -1.93 14.26 13.64
C VAL A 234 -2.20 15.50 12.79
N ALA A 235 -2.38 15.31 11.48
CA ALA A 235 -2.44 16.39 10.50
C ALA A 235 -3.85 16.97 10.30
N LEU A 236 -4.91 16.23 10.67
CA LEU A 236 -6.31 16.62 10.44
C LEU A 236 -7.06 16.79 11.76
N THR A 237 -7.76 17.91 11.86
CA THR A 237 -8.68 18.22 12.98
C THR A 237 -10.12 18.40 12.49
N ASP A 238 -10.32 18.86 11.24
CA ASP A 238 -11.63 19.04 10.62
C ASP A 238 -12.24 17.70 10.20
N PRO A 239 -13.37 17.27 10.77
CA PRO A 239 -14.04 16.03 10.41
C PRO A 239 -14.37 15.92 8.93
N SER A 240 -14.60 17.04 8.24
CA SER A 240 -14.93 17.04 6.83
C SER A 240 -13.80 16.53 5.94
N ARG A 241 -12.56 16.47 6.45
CA ARG A 241 -11.34 16.08 5.74
C ARG A 241 -10.80 14.73 6.17
N TYR A 242 -11.46 14.07 7.12
CA TYR A 242 -10.98 12.78 7.60
C TYR A 242 -10.86 11.75 6.48
N THR A 243 -9.83 10.92 6.60
CA THR A 243 -9.71 9.69 5.82
C THR A 243 -10.58 8.61 6.45
N LEU A 244 -10.86 7.55 5.68
CA LEU A 244 -11.75 6.48 6.09
C LEU A 244 -11.27 5.80 7.38
N MET A 245 -9.97 5.48 7.47
CA MET A 245 -9.39 4.84 8.67
C MET A 245 -9.43 5.78 9.89
N LEU A 246 -9.20 7.08 9.69
CA LEU A 246 -9.33 8.05 10.77
C LEU A 246 -10.80 8.19 11.22
N GLY A 247 -11.75 8.22 10.30
CA GLY A 247 -13.18 8.26 10.61
C GLY A 247 -13.63 7.03 11.42
N VAL A 248 -13.18 5.84 11.03
CA VAL A 248 -13.46 4.60 11.79
C VAL A 248 -12.85 4.65 13.19
N GLN A 249 -11.63 5.18 13.36
CA GLN A 249 -11.02 5.35 14.68
C GLN A 249 -11.84 6.30 15.57
N LYS A 250 -12.37 7.37 15.00
CA LYS A 250 -13.23 8.32 15.74
C LYS A 250 -14.53 7.67 16.25
N MET A 251 -15.06 6.67 15.56
CA MET A 251 -16.20 5.89 16.08
C MET A 251 -15.85 5.16 17.38
N LEU A 252 -14.64 4.64 17.53
CA LEU A 252 -14.19 3.99 18.77
C LEU A 252 -14.13 5.00 19.92
N GLU A 253 -13.71 6.23 19.66
CA GLU A 253 -13.62 7.28 20.66
C GLU A 253 -15.02 7.78 21.11
N THR A 254 -16.03 7.73 20.23
CA THR A 254 -17.40 8.14 20.52
C THR A 254 -18.24 7.06 21.22
N GLY A 255 -17.68 5.87 21.46
CA GLY A 255 -18.36 4.79 22.17
C GLY A 255 -19.45 4.09 21.35
N GLU A 256 -19.32 4.08 20.03
CA GLU A 256 -20.25 3.38 19.15
C GLU A 256 -20.28 1.86 19.43
N PRO A 257 -21.45 1.20 19.24
CA PRO A 257 -21.56 -0.24 19.41
C PRO A 257 -20.53 -0.99 18.57
N TRP A 258 -19.91 -2.02 19.17
CA TRP A 258 -18.79 -2.73 18.55
C TRP A 258 -19.14 -3.37 17.18
N ASN A 259 -20.38 -3.86 16.99
CA ASN A 259 -20.85 -4.37 15.71
C ASN A 259 -20.89 -3.27 14.63
N VAL A 260 -21.25 -2.05 15.00
CA VAL A 260 -21.27 -0.89 14.07
C VAL A 260 -19.85 -0.52 13.65
N VAL A 261 -18.91 -0.51 14.61
CA VAL A 261 -17.49 -0.30 14.31
C VAL A 261 -16.97 -1.40 13.39
N MET A 262 -17.28 -2.67 13.67
CA MET A 262 -16.87 -3.80 12.81
C MET A 262 -17.47 -3.72 11.41
N ALA A 263 -18.70 -3.22 11.27
CA ALA A 263 -19.31 -2.96 9.97
C ALA A 263 -18.55 -1.86 9.20
N ALA A 264 -18.20 -0.76 9.87
CA ALA A 264 -17.41 0.31 9.27
C ALA A 264 -16.01 -0.16 8.85
N VAL A 265 -15.31 -0.96 9.70
CA VAL A 265 -14.00 -1.56 9.37
C VAL A 265 -14.11 -2.51 8.19
N THR A 266 -15.19 -3.32 8.12
CA THR A 266 -15.46 -4.21 7.00
C THR A 266 -15.60 -3.43 5.70
N LEU A 267 -16.44 -2.38 5.69
CA LEU A 267 -16.59 -1.50 4.52
C LEU A 267 -15.27 -0.82 4.14
N ALA A 268 -14.50 -0.36 5.11
CA ALA A 268 -13.20 0.30 4.89
C ALA A 268 -12.15 -0.65 4.28
N THR A 269 -12.24 -1.95 4.55
CA THR A 269 -11.30 -2.96 4.05
C THR A 269 -11.60 -3.36 2.60
N LEU A 270 -12.86 -3.29 2.16
CA LEU A 270 -13.27 -3.76 0.82
C LEU A 270 -12.50 -3.14 -0.34
N PRO A 271 -12.21 -1.82 -0.39
CA PRO A 271 -11.51 -1.24 -1.53
C PRO A 271 -10.06 -1.68 -1.64
N SER A 272 -9.34 -1.80 -0.53
CA SER A 272 -7.96 -2.29 -0.56
C SER A 272 -7.90 -3.76 -1.00
N LEU A 273 -8.84 -4.57 -0.55
CA LEU A 273 -9.00 -5.95 -0.99
C LEU A 273 -9.36 -6.04 -2.47
N ALA A 274 -10.29 -5.21 -2.95
CA ALA A 274 -10.69 -5.17 -4.36
C ALA A 274 -9.51 -4.78 -5.28
N VAL A 275 -8.73 -3.76 -4.91
CA VAL A 275 -7.53 -3.37 -5.65
C VAL A 275 -6.50 -4.50 -5.67
N PHE A 276 -6.26 -5.15 -4.54
CA PHE A 276 -5.35 -6.29 -4.46
C PHE A 276 -5.82 -7.44 -5.38
N LEU A 277 -7.07 -7.87 -5.26
CA LEU A 277 -7.62 -8.98 -6.06
C LEU A 277 -7.64 -8.67 -7.56
N ALA A 278 -7.95 -7.45 -7.95
CA ALA A 278 -7.94 -7.04 -9.35
C ALA A 278 -6.52 -7.06 -9.96
N LEU A 279 -5.53 -6.71 -9.16
CA LEU A 279 -4.16 -6.48 -9.63
C LEU A 279 -3.15 -7.55 -9.23
N GLN A 280 -3.51 -8.56 -8.40
CA GLN A 280 -2.60 -9.62 -7.90
C GLN A 280 -1.86 -10.39 -9.01
N ARG A 281 -2.49 -10.56 -10.19
CA ARG A 281 -1.86 -11.19 -11.35
C ARG A 281 -0.62 -10.42 -11.86
N TRP A 282 -0.58 -9.10 -11.62
CA TRP A 282 0.56 -8.28 -12.02
C TRP A 282 1.71 -8.38 -11.01
N ILE A 283 1.40 -8.60 -9.73
CA ILE A 283 2.40 -8.84 -8.68
C ILE A 283 3.19 -10.12 -9.00
N SER A 284 2.49 -11.22 -9.32
CA SER A 284 3.14 -12.49 -9.64
C SER A 284 4.01 -12.41 -10.90
N ARG A 285 3.62 -11.61 -11.90
CA ARG A 285 4.44 -11.37 -13.10
C ARG A 285 5.67 -10.50 -12.81
N GLY A 286 5.53 -9.48 -11.96
CA GLY A 286 6.64 -8.61 -11.55
C GLY A 286 7.73 -9.38 -10.80
N LEU A 287 7.34 -10.26 -9.88
CA LEU A 287 8.27 -11.11 -9.13
C LEU A 287 8.96 -12.17 -10.02
N ALA A 288 8.27 -12.74 -11.00
CA ALA A 288 8.85 -13.70 -11.93
C ALA A 288 9.95 -13.07 -12.81
N LEU A 289 9.81 -11.80 -13.19
CA LEU A 289 10.83 -11.09 -13.96
C LEU A 289 12.09 -10.79 -13.14
N THR A 290 11.98 -10.57 -11.84
CA THR A 290 13.15 -10.37 -10.97
C THR A 290 13.93 -11.68 -10.71
N GLY A 291 13.26 -12.84 -10.75
CA GLY A 291 13.88 -14.16 -10.59
C GLY A 291 14.40 -14.81 -11.88
N ALA A 292 13.93 -14.37 -13.06
CA ALA A 292 14.33 -14.95 -14.34
C ALA A 292 15.69 -14.44 -14.89
N TYR A 293 16.26 -13.43 -14.26
CA TYR A 293 17.55 -12.84 -14.62
C TYR A 293 18.69 -13.23 -13.64
N GLN A 294 18.49 -14.26 -12.83
CA GLN A 294 19.56 -15.00 -12.13
C GLN A 294 19.85 -16.30 -12.88
#